data_acf54a1225e38bd0e830b8cb6b0950ee
#
_entry.id   acf54a1225e38bd0e830b8cb6b0950ee
#
_cell.length_a   1.000
_cell.length_b   1.000
_cell.length_c   1.000
_cell.angle_alpha   90.00
_cell.angle_beta   90.00
_cell.angle_gamma   90.00
#
_symmetry.space_group_name_H-M   'P 1'
#
loop_
_entity.id
_entity.type
_entity.pdbx_description
1 polymer ?
#
loop_
_entity_poly.entity_id
_entity_poly.type
_entity_poly.pdbx_seq_one_letter_code
_entity_poly.pdbx_strand_id
1 'polypeptide(L)'
;YERTNKLYEVGGASKSEWDARRLQYDVAKSSYENLLENTTMIAPISGVVSARNFDVGDMSTGAPILVIQQISPVKIMINISEGLFAKVRKGMKVYITLEAYGDEKFEGSISRIYPTINNTTRTFQAEVTIPNNDERVRPGMFARVTLPYEKHNRVVAPDRSVNKLMGSGDRYVYVLEADG
;
A
#
# COMPACT_ATOMS: atom_id res chain seq x y z
N TYR A 1 47.82 7.54 6.60
CA TYR A 1 47.25 8.62 5.84
C TYR A 1 47.41 9.97 6.57
N GLU A 2 46.96 10.11 7.81
CA GLU A 2 47.06 11.36 8.58
C GLU A 2 48.45 11.93 8.67
N ARG A 3 49.47 11.06 8.92
CA ARG A 3 50.86 11.49 8.97
C ARG A 3 51.34 12.06 7.62
N THR A 4 51.00 11.42 6.52
CA THR A 4 51.36 11.88 5.17
C THR A 4 50.61 13.13 4.79
N ASN A 5 49.35 13.28 5.23
CA ASN A 5 48.60 14.49 5.04
C ASN A 5 49.25 15.71 5.71
N LYS A 6 49.61 15.58 6.99
CA LYS A 6 50.37 16.62 7.74
C LYS A 6 51.71 16.97 7.10
N LEU A 7 52.42 15.98 6.59
CA LEU A 7 53.68 16.20 5.88
C LEU A 7 53.46 16.95 4.56
N TYR A 8 52.41 16.61 3.83
CA TYR A 8 52.08 17.28 2.59
C TYR A 8 51.71 18.75 2.82
N GLU A 9 50.95 19.07 3.88
CA GLU A 9 50.54 20.43 4.26
C GLU A 9 51.75 21.34 4.56
N VAL A 10 52.84 20.76 5.09
CA VAL A 10 54.10 21.49 5.39
C VAL A 10 55.16 21.34 4.29
N GLY A 11 54.77 20.80 3.13
CA GLY A 11 55.70 20.62 2.00
C GLY A 11 56.71 19.50 2.14
N GLY A 12 56.59 18.61 3.14
CA GLY A 12 57.49 17.50 3.44
C GLY A 12 57.15 16.19 2.71
N ALA A 13 56.08 16.13 1.93
CA ALA A 13 55.70 14.99 1.10
C ALA A 13 55.30 15.46 -0.30
N SER A 14 55.55 14.66 -1.33
CA SER A 14 55.13 14.94 -2.70
C SER A 14 53.64 14.71 -2.86
N LYS A 15 53.00 15.42 -3.83
CA LYS A 15 51.62 15.24 -4.17
C LYS A 15 51.30 13.79 -4.58
N SER A 16 52.20 13.18 -5.36
CA SER A 16 52.07 11.80 -5.80
C SER A 16 52.03 10.81 -4.64
N GLU A 17 52.87 11.02 -3.62
CA GLU A 17 52.93 10.17 -2.41
C GLU A 17 51.65 10.38 -1.57
N TRP A 18 51.18 11.61 -1.44
CA TRP A 18 49.92 11.92 -0.75
C TRP A 18 48.74 11.29 -1.45
N ASP A 19 48.61 11.44 -2.79
CA ASP A 19 47.55 10.84 -3.61
C ASP A 19 47.52 9.31 -3.46
N ALA A 20 48.70 8.66 -3.51
CA ALA A 20 48.79 7.22 -3.35
C ALA A 20 48.31 6.75 -1.94
N ARG A 21 48.72 7.46 -0.88
CA ARG A 21 48.28 7.14 0.49
C ARG A 21 46.79 7.43 0.71
N ARG A 22 46.26 8.47 0.09
CA ARG A 22 44.83 8.78 0.12
C ARG A 22 44.05 7.66 -0.53
N LEU A 23 44.44 7.23 -1.73
CA LEU A 23 43.76 6.13 -2.44
C LEU A 23 43.76 4.84 -1.61
N GLN A 24 44.89 4.49 -0.99
CA GLN A 24 44.96 3.31 -0.10
C GLN A 24 43.98 3.44 1.08
N TYR A 25 43.88 4.62 1.67
CA TYR A 25 42.98 4.87 2.78
C TYR A 25 41.52 4.75 2.31
N ASP A 26 41.15 5.36 1.18
CA ASP A 26 39.80 5.35 0.64
C ASP A 26 39.34 3.92 0.29
N VAL A 27 40.24 3.10 -0.30
CA VAL A 27 39.97 1.68 -0.59
C VAL A 27 39.77 0.88 0.70
N ALA A 28 40.64 1.05 1.70
CA ALA A 28 40.55 0.34 2.97
C ALA A 28 39.27 0.77 3.74
N LYS A 29 38.93 2.06 3.70
CA LYS A 29 37.72 2.60 4.30
C LYS A 29 36.47 2.02 3.65
N SER A 30 36.40 2.03 2.31
CA SER A 30 35.27 1.44 1.58
C SER A 30 35.10 -0.06 1.86
N SER A 31 36.21 -0.79 1.94
CA SER A 31 36.18 -2.22 2.30
C SER A 31 35.66 -2.44 3.72
N TYR A 32 36.05 -1.60 4.66
CA TYR A 32 35.57 -1.67 6.04
C TYR A 32 34.09 -1.32 6.14
N GLU A 33 33.62 -0.27 5.46
CA GLU A 33 32.22 0.13 5.40
C GLU A 33 31.36 -0.98 4.80
N ASN A 34 31.78 -1.59 3.70
CA ASN A 34 31.10 -2.75 3.10
C ASN A 34 30.99 -3.95 4.07
N LEU A 35 32.06 -4.21 4.85
CA LEU A 35 32.03 -5.28 5.85
C LEU A 35 31.03 -4.95 6.99
N LEU A 36 30.97 -3.70 7.43
CA LEU A 36 30.03 -3.26 8.45
C LEU A 36 28.58 -3.36 7.97
N GLU A 37 28.29 -2.93 6.73
CA GLU A 37 26.95 -3.04 6.15
C GLU A 37 26.49 -4.50 6.05
N ASN A 38 27.40 -5.42 5.75
CA ASN A 38 27.09 -6.85 5.67
C ASN A 38 26.95 -7.53 7.04
N THR A 39 27.54 -6.96 8.09
CA THR A 39 27.47 -7.53 9.46
C THR A 39 26.37 -6.91 10.31
N THR A 40 25.95 -5.69 10.01
CA THR A 40 24.90 -4.99 10.76
C THR A 40 23.68 -4.78 9.88
N MET A 41 22.68 -5.64 10.01
CA MET A 41 21.43 -5.49 9.29
C MET A 41 20.54 -4.45 9.95
N ILE A 42 20.21 -3.39 9.22
CA ILE A 42 19.30 -2.35 9.66
C ILE A 42 17.99 -2.52 8.90
N ALA A 43 16.85 -2.43 9.64
CA ALA A 43 15.54 -2.46 9.01
C ALA A 43 15.37 -1.25 8.07
N PRO A 44 15.10 -1.46 6.76
CA PRO A 44 14.96 -0.37 5.80
C PRO A 44 13.64 0.39 5.94
N ILE A 45 12.67 -0.18 6.65
CA ILE A 45 11.34 0.41 6.90
C ILE A 45 10.93 0.22 8.35
N SER A 46 10.10 1.11 8.84
CA SER A 46 9.39 0.92 10.12
C SER A 46 8.20 -0.02 9.91
N GLY A 47 8.01 -0.96 10.82
CA GLY A 47 6.93 -1.94 10.71
C GLY A 47 7.02 -3.01 11.78
N VAL A 48 6.20 -4.05 11.63
CA VAL A 48 6.15 -5.21 12.51
C VAL A 48 6.86 -6.39 11.86
N VAL A 49 7.64 -7.11 12.65
CA VAL A 49 8.27 -8.36 12.20
C VAL A 49 7.18 -9.43 12.06
N SER A 50 6.93 -9.84 10.83
CA SER A 50 5.89 -10.84 10.51
C SER A 50 6.45 -12.26 10.45
N ALA A 51 7.73 -12.43 10.19
CA ALA A 51 8.39 -13.73 10.23
C ALA A 51 9.87 -13.57 10.60
N ARG A 52 10.37 -14.53 11.36
CA ARG A 52 11.78 -14.75 11.64
C ARG A 52 12.13 -16.18 11.23
N ASN A 53 13.00 -16.30 10.25
CA ASN A 53 13.30 -17.59 9.63
C ASN A 53 14.60 -18.24 10.15
N PHE A 54 15.44 -17.50 10.89
CA PHE A 54 16.70 -17.99 11.42
C PHE A 54 16.86 -17.61 12.89
N ASP A 55 17.44 -18.49 13.66
CA ASP A 55 17.88 -18.28 15.04
C ASP A 55 19.39 -18.02 15.12
N VAL A 56 19.83 -17.62 16.30
CA VAL A 56 21.26 -17.41 16.56
C VAL A 56 22.02 -18.73 16.42
N GLY A 57 22.98 -18.75 15.53
CA GLY A 57 23.77 -19.93 15.21
C GLY A 57 23.36 -20.67 13.94
N ASP A 58 22.23 -20.30 13.34
CA ASP A 58 21.81 -20.89 12.07
C ASP A 58 22.65 -20.38 10.90
N MET A 59 22.85 -21.25 9.92
CA MET A 59 23.47 -20.88 8.65
C MET A 59 22.43 -20.28 7.71
N SER A 60 22.68 -19.04 7.23
CA SER A 60 21.84 -18.42 6.21
C SER A 60 21.94 -19.13 4.88
N THR A 61 20.81 -19.62 4.35
CA THR A 61 20.70 -20.34 3.08
C THR A 61 20.17 -19.50 1.93
N GLY A 62 20.22 -18.15 2.05
CA GLY A 62 19.69 -17.21 1.05
C GLY A 62 18.22 -16.85 1.22
N ALA A 63 17.53 -17.44 2.21
CA ALA A 63 16.19 -17.01 2.58
C ALA A 63 16.24 -15.70 3.40
N PRO A 64 15.17 -14.90 3.39
CA PRO A 64 15.09 -13.68 4.22
C PRO A 64 15.22 -14.02 5.70
N ILE A 65 16.11 -13.34 6.43
CA ILE A 65 16.31 -13.57 7.87
C ILE A 65 15.09 -13.11 8.67
N LEU A 66 14.62 -11.90 8.37
CA LEU A 66 13.42 -11.28 8.96
C LEU A 66 12.52 -10.75 7.84
N VAL A 67 11.23 -10.86 8.03
CA VAL A 67 10.24 -10.22 7.17
C VAL A 67 9.55 -9.11 7.97
N ILE A 68 9.74 -7.87 7.52
CA ILE A 68 9.13 -6.70 8.15
C ILE A 68 8.01 -6.20 7.26
N GLN A 69 6.83 -5.99 7.83
CA GLN A 69 5.66 -5.48 7.14
C GLN A 69 5.22 -4.15 7.74
N GLN A 70 5.00 -3.17 6.88
CA GLN A 70 4.36 -1.93 7.27
C GLN A 70 2.85 -2.15 7.35
N ILE A 71 2.30 -2.05 8.56
CA ILE A 71 0.87 -2.27 8.82
C ILE A 71 0.10 -0.97 9.10
N SER A 72 0.78 0.16 9.14
CA SER A 72 0.16 1.49 9.25
C SER A 72 0.87 2.45 8.29
N PRO A 73 0.16 3.00 7.29
CA PRO A 73 -1.19 2.66 6.85
C PRO A 73 -1.28 1.30 6.12
N VAL A 74 -2.46 0.68 6.14
CA VAL A 74 -2.74 -0.53 5.34
C VAL A 74 -3.20 -0.13 3.96
N LYS A 75 -2.75 -0.89 2.95
CA LYS A 75 -3.13 -0.71 1.56
C LYS A 75 -3.92 -1.91 1.06
N ILE A 76 -5.02 -1.64 0.38
CA ILE A 76 -5.86 -2.64 -0.26
C ILE A 76 -5.85 -2.40 -1.76
N MET A 77 -5.54 -3.44 -2.54
CA MET A 77 -5.68 -3.39 -4.00
C MET A 77 -7.07 -3.90 -4.38
N ILE A 78 -7.81 -3.08 -5.11
CA ILE A 78 -9.16 -3.43 -5.59
C ILE A 78 -9.21 -3.36 -7.12
N ASN A 79 -10.04 -4.26 -7.69
CA ASN A 79 -10.35 -4.24 -9.11
C ASN A 79 -11.73 -3.61 -9.30
N ILE A 80 -11.80 -2.57 -10.11
CA ILE A 80 -13.02 -1.79 -10.37
C ILE A 80 -13.38 -1.95 -11.83
N SER A 81 -14.67 -2.15 -12.13
CA SER A 81 -15.15 -2.24 -13.52
C SER A 81 -14.87 -0.97 -14.31
N GLU A 82 -14.42 -1.12 -15.56
CA GLU A 82 -14.14 -0.03 -16.52
C GLU A 82 -15.29 0.98 -16.61
N GLY A 83 -16.55 0.53 -16.56
CA GLY A 83 -17.73 1.41 -16.60
C GLY A 83 -17.82 2.42 -15.45
N LEU A 84 -17.08 2.21 -14.36
CA LEU A 84 -17.02 3.13 -13.22
C LEU A 84 -15.82 4.09 -13.29
N PHE A 85 -14.94 3.96 -14.31
CA PHE A 85 -13.72 4.75 -14.40
C PHE A 85 -13.97 6.26 -14.33
N ALA A 86 -15.01 6.75 -15.03
CA ALA A 86 -15.38 8.16 -15.02
C ALA A 86 -15.89 8.67 -13.66
N LYS A 87 -16.36 7.79 -12.79
CA LYS A 87 -16.97 8.11 -11.48
C LYS A 87 -15.99 8.03 -10.33
N VAL A 88 -14.90 7.29 -10.49
CA VAL A 88 -13.88 7.06 -9.45
C VAL A 88 -12.80 8.12 -9.54
N ARG A 89 -12.42 8.69 -8.41
CA ARG A 89 -11.38 9.73 -8.31
C ARG A 89 -10.42 9.43 -7.17
N LYS A 90 -9.15 9.83 -7.35
CA LYS A 90 -8.18 9.85 -6.25
C LYS A 90 -8.69 10.75 -5.11
N GLY A 91 -8.53 10.31 -3.88
CA GLY A 91 -9.03 11.00 -2.67
C GLY A 91 -10.48 10.67 -2.33
N MET A 92 -11.21 9.90 -3.17
CA MET A 92 -12.58 9.48 -2.86
C MET A 92 -12.60 8.64 -1.58
N LYS A 93 -13.48 8.98 -0.65
CA LYS A 93 -13.72 8.17 0.55
C LYS A 93 -14.41 6.86 0.19
N VAL A 94 -14.00 5.81 0.84
CA VAL A 94 -14.59 4.47 0.69
C VAL A 94 -14.81 3.87 2.07
N TYR A 95 -15.78 2.96 2.16
CA TYR A 95 -16.04 2.21 3.38
C TYR A 95 -15.58 0.76 3.20
N ILE A 96 -14.88 0.27 4.19
CA ILE A 96 -14.33 -1.08 4.18
C ILE A 96 -14.96 -1.85 5.34
N THR A 97 -15.51 -3.02 5.05
CA THR A 97 -15.94 -4.01 6.04
C THR A 97 -15.00 -5.18 6.00
N LEU A 98 -14.58 -5.63 7.16
CA LEU A 98 -13.69 -6.77 7.34
C LEU A 98 -14.48 -7.91 7.98
N GLU A 99 -14.38 -9.10 7.43
CA GLU A 99 -15.14 -10.25 7.92
C GLU A 99 -14.89 -10.52 9.42
N ALA A 100 -13.66 -10.28 9.87
CA ALA A 100 -13.28 -10.45 11.27
C ALA A 100 -13.98 -9.47 12.25
N TYR A 101 -14.54 -8.37 11.76
CA TYR A 101 -15.19 -7.32 12.56
C TYR A 101 -16.69 -7.14 12.22
N GLY A 102 -17.27 -8.08 11.48
CA GLY A 102 -18.68 -8.06 11.10
C GLY A 102 -19.07 -6.79 10.35
N ASP A 103 -20.06 -6.06 10.86
CA ASP A 103 -20.63 -4.86 10.19
C ASP A 103 -19.88 -3.55 10.50
N GLU A 104 -18.78 -3.61 11.27
CA GLU A 104 -17.97 -2.43 11.57
C GLU A 104 -17.37 -1.87 10.26
N LYS A 105 -17.52 -0.56 10.06
CA LYS A 105 -17.04 0.12 8.87
C LYS A 105 -15.77 0.90 9.17
N PHE A 106 -14.72 0.57 8.43
CA PHE A 106 -13.46 1.32 8.43
C PHE A 106 -13.50 2.33 7.30
N GLU A 107 -13.08 3.56 7.57
CA GLU A 107 -12.96 4.59 6.54
C GLU A 107 -11.59 4.50 5.88
N GLY A 108 -11.59 4.57 4.55
CA GLY A 108 -10.40 4.66 3.74
C GLY A 108 -10.56 5.65 2.60
N SER A 109 -9.53 5.83 1.83
CA SER A 109 -9.55 6.68 0.64
C SER A 109 -8.78 6.05 -0.51
N ILE A 110 -9.19 6.35 -1.73
CA ILE A 110 -8.47 5.94 -2.93
C ILE A 110 -7.18 6.76 -3.03
N SER A 111 -6.04 6.12 -2.81
CA SER A 111 -4.72 6.76 -2.86
C SER A 111 -4.16 6.81 -4.26
N ARG A 112 -4.44 5.79 -5.07
CA ARG A 112 -3.94 5.68 -6.45
C ARG A 112 -4.92 4.96 -7.34
N ILE A 113 -5.00 5.38 -8.60
CA ILE A 113 -5.69 4.68 -9.68
C ILE A 113 -4.64 4.33 -10.73
N TYR A 114 -4.58 3.07 -11.10
CA TYR A 114 -3.65 2.61 -12.14
C TYR A 114 -4.26 2.86 -13.51
N PRO A 115 -3.47 3.36 -14.48
CA PRO A 115 -4.00 3.74 -15.79
C PRO A 115 -4.29 2.54 -16.71
N THR A 116 -3.79 1.37 -16.35
CA THR A 116 -3.91 0.16 -17.16
C THR A 116 -5.21 -0.57 -16.90
N ILE A 117 -5.93 -0.91 -17.97
CA ILE A 117 -7.13 -1.74 -17.92
C ILE A 117 -6.74 -3.18 -18.27
N ASN A 118 -7.20 -4.14 -17.47
CA ASN A 118 -7.09 -5.55 -17.80
C ASN A 118 -8.17 -5.90 -18.84
N ASN A 119 -7.74 -6.23 -20.06
CA ASN A 119 -8.64 -6.51 -21.19
C ASN A 119 -9.47 -7.78 -21.01
N THR A 120 -8.99 -8.73 -20.22
CA THR A 120 -9.70 -10.00 -19.95
C THR A 120 -10.85 -9.81 -18.98
N THR A 121 -10.62 -9.05 -17.90
CA THR A 121 -11.62 -8.83 -16.84
C THR A 121 -12.39 -7.53 -16.99
N ARG A 122 -11.99 -6.65 -17.92
CA ARG A 122 -12.53 -5.30 -18.09
C ARG A 122 -12.55 -4.50 -16.80
N THR A 123 -11.45 -4.57 -16.05
CA THR A 123 -11.27 -3.86 -14.79
C THR A 123 -9.98 -3.06 -14.78
N PHE A 124 -9.96 -1.99 -14.01
CA PHE A 124 -8.74 -1.27 -13.63
C PHE A 124 -8.47 -1.43 -12.14
N GLN A 125 -7.20 -1.31 -11.77
CA GLN A 125 -6.79 -1.41 -10.39
C GLN A 125 -6.79 -0.04 -9.70
N ALA A 126 -7.19 -0.05 -8.44
CA ALA A 126 -7.05 1.11 -7.56
C ALA A 126 -6.50 0.67 -6.20
N GLU A 127 -5.68 1.52 -5.62
CA GLU A 127 -5.14 1.35 -4.27
C GLU A 127 -5.97 2.17 -3.29
N VAL A 128 -6.49 1.52 -2.28
CA VAL A 128 -7.19 2.14 -1.15
C VAL A 128 -6.26 2.12 0.05
N THR A 129 -6.13 3.25 0.72
CA THR A 129 -5.35 3.39 1.94
C THR A 129 -6.29 3.55 3.13
N ILE A 130 -6.05 2.77 4.18
CA ILE A 130 -6.76 2.81 5.46
C ILE A 130 -5.76 3.29 6.53
N PRO A 131 -6.07 4.34 7.29
CA PRO A 131 -5.34 4.64 8.52
C PRO A 131 -5.52 3.47 9.50
N ASN A 132 -4.43 2.98 10.07
CA ASN A 132 -4.45 1.81 10.96
C ASN A 132 -3.57 2.09 12.18
N ASN A 133 -3.88 3.17 12.89
CA ASN A 133 -3.09 3.61 14.04
C ASN A 133 -3.23 2.68 15.24
N ASP A 134 -4.35 1.98 15.32
CA ASP A 134 -4.68 0.98 16.36
C ASP A 134 -4.22 -0.44 15.98
N GLU A 135 -3.60 -0.61 14.80
CA GLU A 135 -3.07 -1.88 14.28
C GLU A 135 -4.09 -3.03 14.23
N ARG A 136 -5.39 -2.71 14.20
CA ARG A 136 -6.47 -3.69 14.16
C ARG A 136 -6.58 -4.39 12.81
N VAL A 137 -6.35 -3.67 11.73
CA VAL A 137 -6.39 -4.21 10.37
C VAL A 137 -5.05 -4.88 10.07
N ARG A 138 -5.08 -6.17 9.73
CA ARG A 138 -3.87 -6.94 9.43
C ARG A 138 -3.81 -7.34 7.96
N PRO A 139 -2.61 -7.36 7.36
CA PRO A 139 -2.43 -7.92 6.03
C PRO A 139 -2.95 -9.36 5.96
N GLY A 140 -3.62 -9.70 4.85
CA GLY A 140 -4.23 -11.02 4.66
C GLY A 140 -5.69 -11.14 5.10
N MET A 141 -6.24 -10.14 5.79
CA MET A 141 -7.68 -10.13 6.10
C MET A 141 -8.52 -9.94 4.83
N PHE A 142 -9.64 -10.65 4.78
CA PHE A 142 -10.63 -10.45 3.71
C PHE A 142 -11.37 -9.13 3.92
N ALA A 143 -11.36 -8.27 2.90
CA ALA A 143 -11.94 -6.95 2.95
C ALA A 143 -12.96 -6.76 1.82
N ARG A 144 -14.12 -6.22 2.16
CA ARG A 144 -15.12 -5.76 1.20
C ARG A 144 -15.12 -4.24 1.16
N VAL A 145 -14.87 -3.67 -0.02
CA VAL A 145 -14.81 -2.22 -0.22
C VAL A 145 -16.08 -1.74 -0.89
N THR A 146 -16.73 -0.77 -0.27
CA THR A 146 -17.93 -0.10 -0.77
C THR A 146 -17.57 1.31 -1.21
N LEU A 147 -17.81 1.60 -2.50
CA LEU A 147 -17.58 2.92 -3.11
C LEU A 147 -18.91 3.69 -3.17
N PRO A 148 -19.06 4.77 -2.43
CA PRO A 148 -20.24 5.64 -2.54
C PRO A 148 -20.04 6.62 -3.71
N TYR A 149 -20.34 6.21 -4.95
CA TYR A 149 -20.10 7.04 -6.14
C TYR A 149 -21.32 7.85 -6.62
N GLU A 150 -22.53 7.52 -6.16
CA GLU A 150 -23.75 8.24 -6.52
C GLU A 150 -24.78 8.20 -5.39
N LYS A 151 -25.41 9.37 -5.11
CA LYS A 151 -26.65 9.45 -4.35
C LYS A 151 -27.76 9.79 -5.34
N HIS A 152 -28.67 8.86 -5.55
CA HIS A 152 -29.88 9.12 -6.34
C HIS A 152 -31.04 9.42 -5.40
N ASN A 153 -31.61 10.61 -5.51
CA ASN A 153 -32.96 10.88 -4.98
C ASN A 153 -33.98 10.23 -5.91
N ARG A 154 -34.45 9.06 -5.54
CA ARG A 154 -35.49 8.34 -6.29
C ARG A 154 -36.63 8.03 -5.35
N VAL A 155 -37.83 8.10 -5.89
CA VAL A 155 -39.00 7.56 -5.20
C VAL A 155 -38.85 6.04 -5.17
N VAL A 156 -38.86 5.47 -3.99
CA VAL A 156 -38.72 4.02 -3.77
C VAL A 156 -40.04 3.46 -3.33
N ALA A 157 -40.57 2.48 -4.06
CA ALA A 157 -41.74 1.73 -3.66
C ALA A 157 -41.32 0.32 -3.21
N PRO A 158 -41.94 -0.27 -2.16
CA PRO A 158 -41.74 -1.65 -1.80
C PRO A 158 -42.04 -2.57 -2.99
N ASP A 159 -41.25 -3.61 -3.21
CA ASP A 159 -41.40 -4.52 -4.37
C ASP A 159 -42.79 -5.13 -4.46
N ARG A 160 -43.45 -5.43 -3.33
CA ARG A 160 -44.84 -5.91 -3.23
C ARG A 160 -45.90 -4.90 -3.66
N SER A 161 -45.55 -3.61 -3.78
CA SER A 161 -46.46 -2.53 -4.25
C SER A 161 -46.39 -2.30 -5.77
N VAL A 162 -45.42 -3.01 -6.44
CA VAL A 162 -45.22 -2.90 -7.87
C VAL A 162 -45.99 -4.01 -8.58
N ASN A 163 -47.03 -3.63 -9.31
CA ASN A 163 -47.82 -4.55 -10.12
C ASN A 163 -47.24 -4.63 -11.55
N LYS A 164 -47.30 -5.79 -12.15
CA LYS A 164 -46.86 -6.02 -13.52
C LYS A 164 -48.11 -6.18 -14.41
N LEU A 165 -48.22 -5.38 -15.47
CA LEU A 165 -49.28 -5.50 -16.45
C LEU A 165 -49.06 -6.76 -17.27
N MET A 166 -50.07 -7.63 -17.32
CA MET A 166 -50.05 -8.82 -18.15
C MET A 166 -50.13 -8.42 -19.62
N GLY A 167 -49.09 -8.78 -20.40
CA GLY A 167 -49.06 -8.55 -21.85
C GLY A 167 -48.03 -7.52 -22.32
N SER A 168 -47.83 -6.39 -21.63
CA SER A 168 -46.86 -5.37 -22.04
C SER A 168 -45.52 -5.45 -21.28
N GLY A 169 -45.52 -6.10 -20.10
CA GLY A 169 -44.33 -6.12 -19.23
C GLY A 169 -44.11 -4.85 -18.40
N ASP A 170 -44.98 -3.86 -18.57
CA ASP A 170 -44.92 -2.61 -17.83
C ASP A 170 -45.21 -2.81 -16.35
N ARG A 171 -44.55 -1.98 -15.53
CA ARG A 171 -44.73 -1.99 -14.07
C ARG A 171 -45.40 -0.71 -13.63
N TYR A 172 -46.39 -0.79 -12.76
CA TYR A 172 -47.09 0.36 -12.21
C TYR A 172 -47.28 0.23 -10.70
N VAL A 173 -47.46 1.37 -10.07
CA VAL A 173 -47.80 1.48 -8.64
C VAL A 173 -49.07 2.34 -8.51
N TYR A 174 -49.90 2.01 -7.55
CA TYR A 174 -51.04 2.90 -7.19
C TYR A 174 -50.51 3.96 -6.22
N VAL A 175 -50.85 5.21 -6.49
CA VAL A 175 -50.55 6.35 -5.61
C VAL A 175 -51.90 6.84 -5.07
N LEU A 176 -52.01 6.93 -3.75
CA LEU A 176 -53.14 7.59 -3.11
C LEU A 176 -52.93 9.10 -3.23
N GLU A 177 -53.83 9.77 -3.94
CA GLU A 177 -53.88 11.24 -3.95
C GLU A 177 -54.52 11.75 -2.66
N ALA A 178 -54.18 13.00 -2.28
CA ALA A 178 -54.61 13.58 -1.00
C ALA A 178 -56.13 13.82 -0.91
N ASP A 179 -56.85 13.67 -2.00
CA ASP A 179 -58.31 13.89 -2.08
C ASP A 179 -59.15 12.60 -1.98
N GLY A 180 -58.59 11.48 -1.67
CA GLY A 180 -59.23 10.19 -1.34
C GLY A 180 -59.38 9.23 -2.49
#